data_580848ca81442f7b29252d6caf4ed726
#
_entry.id   580848ca81442f7b29252d6caf4ed726
#
_cell.length_a   1.000
_cell.length_b   1.000
_cell.length_c   1.000
_cell.angle_alpha   90.00
_cell.angle_beta   90.00
_cell.angle_gamma   90.00
#
_symmetry.space_group_name_H-M   'P 1'
#
loop_
_entity.id
_entity.type
_entity.pdbx_description
1 polymer ?
#
loop_
_entity_poly.entity_id
_entity_poly.type
_entity_poly.pdbx_seq_one_letter_code
_entity_poly.pdbx_strand_id
1 'polypeptide(L)'
;NGQIESEENYKDNVRDGERTTWYYSGEIKSKENYNNGKLDGKRTTWHKNGQIESEENYKDNVRDGEKTTWYFNGQIKSEQNYKDGKKEGKSTKWNKNGQIESEGIYKDNRIDGKRTTWYSTGQIKSEETYKDNKREGRRARWYLNGQIDYEENYKKGKLDGKRVFWKRNGQIKSEDNYKDGKKI
;
A
#
# COMPACT_ATOMS: atom_id res chain seq x y z
N ASN A 1 -40.16 4.64 1.36
CA ASN A 1 -39.83 3.31 1.84
C ASN A 1 -39.37 3.25 3.30
N GLY A 2 -39.20 4.38 4.03
CA GLY A 2 -38.94 4.40 5.48
C GLY A 2 -37.64 3.75 5.95
N GLN A 3 -36.69 3.50 5.06
CA GLN A 3 -35.40 2.94 5.43
C GLN A 3 -34.49 4.02 5.99
N ILE A 4 -33.80 3.72 7.08
CA ILE A 4 -32.81 4.63 7.68
C ILE A 4 -31.59 4.72 6.77
N GLU A 5 -31.20 5.93 6.36
CA GLU A 5 -29.99 6.17 5.57
C GLU A 5 -28.79 6.49 6.46
N SER A 6 -29.02 7.20 7.57
CA SER A 6 -27.98 7.52 8.55
C SER A 6 -28.55 7.70 9.95
N GLU A 7 -27.75 7.37 10.94
CA GLU A 7 -27.93 7.67 12.35
C GLU A 7 -26.68 8.34 12.88
N GLU A 8 -26.84 9.43 13.63
CA GLU A 8 -25.73 10.26 14.07
C GLU A 8 -25.98 10.74 15.50
N ASN A 9 -24.91 10.83 16.27
CA ASN A 9 -24.94 11.37 17.63
C ASN A 9 -24.41 12.79 17.64
N TYR A 10 -25.08 13.65 18.46
CA TYR A 10 -24.73 15.05 18.64
C TYR A 10 -24.64 15.40 20.12
N LYS A 11 -23.71 16.29 20.45
CA LYS A 11 -23.60 16.97 21.73
C LYS A 11 -23.47 18.47 21.47
N ASP A 12 -24.30 19.28 22.11
CA ASP A 12 -24.31 20.75 21.96
C ASP A 12 -24.37 21.20 20.48
N ASN A 13 -25.21 20.55 19.65
CA ASN A 13 -25.36 20.73 18.21
C ASN A 13 -24.11 20.44 17.38
N VAL A 14 -23.10 19.81 17.95
CA VAL A 14 -21.89 19.36 17.27
C VAL A 14 -21.91 17.83 17.20
N ARG A 15 -21.52 17.25 16.04
CA ARG A 15 -21.43 15.79 15.91
C ARG A 15 -20.41 15.24 16.91
N ASP A 16 -20.87 14.32 17.77
CA ASP A 16 -20.07 13.72 18.84
C ASP A 16 -20.56 12.29 19.10
N GLY A 17 -19.68 11.31 18.96
CA GLY A 17 -20.01 9.89 19.05
C GLY A 17 -20.08 9.18 17.69
N GLU A 18 -20.72 8.01 17.65
CA GLU A 18 -20.80 7.15 16.48
C GLU A 18 -21.79 7.73 15.43
N ARG A 19 -21.39 7.65 14.17
CA ARG A 19 -22.25 7.81 13.01
C ARG A 19 -22.30 6.49 12.25
N THR A 20 -23.51 5.97 11.98
CA THR A 20 -23.73 4.80 11.14
C THR A 20 -24.50 5.21 9.88
N THR A 21 -24.08 4.68 8.74
CA THR A 21 -24.82 4.82 7.47
C THR A 21 -25.15 3.46 6.91
N TRP A 22 -26.23 3.37 6.12
CA TRP A 22 -26.69 2.13 5.50
C TRP A 22 -26.77 2.27 3.99
N TYR A 23 -26.64 1.15 3.31
CA TYR A 23 -27.04 1.02 1.92
C TYR A 23 -28.57 1.07 1.81
N TYR A 24 -29.08 1.38 0.63
CA TYR A 24 -30.53 1.36 0.35
C TYR A 24 -31.15 -0.04 0.60
N SER A 25 -30.36 -1.09 0.51
CA SER A 25 -30.77 -2.47 0.80
C SER A 25 -30.85 -2.81 2.30
N GLY A 26 -30.43 -1.88 3.18
CA GLY A 26 -30.51 -2.01 4.65
C GLY A 26 -29.24 -2.49 5.35
N GLU A 27 -28.23 -2.97 4.60
CA GLU A 27 -26.95 -3.36 5.19
C GLU A 27 -26.14 -2.13 5.60
N ILE A 28 -25.32 -2.27 6.67
CA ILE A 28 -24.42 -1.21 7.11
C ILE A 28 -23.41 -0.88 5.98
N LYS A 29 -23.25 0.40 5.70
CA LYS A 29 -22.30 0.93 4.74
C LYS A 29 -21.06 1.48 5.41
N SER A 30 -21.23 2.26 6.49
CA SER A 30 -20.09 2.79 7.27
C SER A 30 -20.44 2.99 8.74
N LYS A 31 -19.40 2.87 9.58
CA LYS A 31 -19.38 3.36 10.96
C LYS A 31 -18.19 4.27 11.15
N GLU A 32 -18.41 5.39 11.79
CA GLU A 32 -17.43 6.46 11.99
C GLU A 32 -17.58 6.99 13.41
N ASN A 33 -16.48 7.38 14.04
CA ASN A 33 -16.51 8.03 15.35
C ASN A 33 -16.10 9.49 15.23
N TYR A 34 -16.86 10.34 15.90
CA TYR A 34 -16.65 11.79 15.93
C TYR A 34 -16.40 12.27 17.36
N ASN A 35 -15.51 13.24 17.48
CA ASN A 35 -15.26 13.98 18.71
C ASN A 35 -15.26 15.48 18.38
N ASN A 36 -16.17 16.25 18.99
CA ASN A 36 -16.31 17.67 18.74
C ASN A 36 -16.34 18.04 17.24
N GLY A 37 -17.16 17.33 16.43
CA GLY A 37 -17.35 17.56 15.00
C GLY A 37 -16.25 17.03 14.10
N LYS A 38 -15.20 16.46 14.65
CA LYS A 38 -14.08 15.89 13.88
C LYS A 38 -14.12 14.37 13.92
N LEU A 39 -13.80 13.76 12.79
CA LEU A 39 -13.59 12.31 12.72
C LEU A 39 -12.38 11.94 13.58
N ASP A 40 -12.62 11.15 14.62
CA ASP A 40 -11.62 10.77 15.61
C ASP A 40 -11.87 9.32 16.04
N GLY A 41 -10.86 8.47 15.88
CA GLY A 41 -10.97 7.04 16.13
C GLY A 41 -11.14 6.22 14.84
N LYS A 42 -11.74 5.04 14.98
CA LYS A 42 -11.88 4.05 13.91
C LYS A 42 -13.03 4.41 12.98
N ARG A 43 -12.77 4.31 11.68
CA ARG A 43 -13.76 4.29 10.62
C ARG A 43 -13.76 2.91 9.96
N THR A 44 -14.92 2.27 9.86
CA THR A 44 -15.10 1.01 9.13
C THR A 44 -16.10 1.20 8.01
N THR A 45 -15.79 0.66 6.83
CA THR A 45 -16.72 0.59 5.70
C THR A 45 -16.96 -0.86 5.30
N TRP A 46 -18.14 -1.15 4.75
CA TRP A 46 -18.53 -2.49 4.32
C TRP A 46 -18.92 -2.50 2.84
N HIS A 47 -18.64 -3.59 2.19
CA HIS A 47 -19.20 -3.94 0.90
C HIS A 47 -20.70 -4.26 1.04
N LYS A 48 -21.45 -4.18 -0.07
CA LYS A 48 -22.88 -4.55 -0.10
C LYS A 48 -23.19 -6.00 0.30
N ASN A 49 -22.19 -6.89 0.31
CA ASN A 49 -22.35 -8.27 0.79
C ASN A 49 -22.13 -8.42 2.31
N GLY A 50 -21.98 -7.31 3.04
CA GLY A 50 -21.77 -7.26 4.48
C GLY A 50 -20.32 -7.50 4.94
N GLN A 51 -19.40 -7.82 4.03
CA GLN A 51 -17.99 -7.97 4.38
C GLN A 51 -17.30 -6.60 4.50
N ILE A 52 -16.32 -6.51 5.39
CA ILE A 52 -15.54 -5.27 5.58
C ILE A 52 -14.83 -4.91 4.27
N GLU A 53 -14.91 -3.65 3.87
CA GLU A 53 -14.19 -3.05 2.75
C GLU A 53 -12.92 -2.33 3.21
N SER A 54 -13.04 -1.53 4.29
CA SER A 54 -11.90 -0.85 4.89
C SER A 54 -12.05 -0.60 6.37
N GLU A 55 -10.93 -0.61 7.07
CA GLU A 55 -10.76 -0.07 8.42
C GLU A 55 -9.64 0.96 8.39
N GLU A 56 -9.88 2.11 8.98
CA GLU A 56 -8.95 3.25 9.01
C GLU A 56 -9.02 3.92 10.37
N ASN A 57 -7.89 4.42 10.86
CA ASN A 57 -7.85 5.22 12.07
C ASN A 57 -7.63 6.70 11.75
N TYR A 58 -8.33 7.55 12.47
CA TYR A 58 -8.31 9.00 12.32
C TYR A 58 -8.07 9.69 13.66
N LYS A 59 -7.40 10.83 13.60
CA LYS A 59 -7.27 11.79 14.68
C LYS A 59 -7.53 13.17 14.13
N ASP A 60 -8.50 13.89 14.68
CA ASP A 60 -8.86 15.26 14.25
C ASP A 60 -9.06 15.39 12.72
N ASN A 61 -9.82 14.50 12.07
CA ASN A 61 -10.04 14.40 10.61
C ASN A 61 -8.82 13.96 9.80
N VAL A 62 -7.68 13.68 10.41
CA VAL A 62 -6.46 13.27 9.72
C VAL A 62 -6.24 11.77 9.94
N ARG A 63 -5.86 11.02 8.89
CA ARG A 63 -5.50 9.60 9.07
C ARG A 63 -4.28 9.50 9.97
N ASP A 64 -4.41 8.72 11.05
CA ASP A 64 -3.34 8.45 11.99
C ASP A 64 -3.48 7.02 12.52
N GLY A 65 -2.50 6.17 12.23
CA GLY A 65 -2.55 4.76 12.54
C GLY A 65 -2.73 3.86 11.31
N GLU A 66 -3.20 2.65 11.54
CA GLU A 66 -3.34 1.60 10.53
C GLU A 66 -4.55 1.83 9.62
N LYS A 67 -4.36 1.51 8.34
CA LYS A 67 -5.41 1.36 7.34
C LYS A 67 -5.30 -0.03 6.73
N THR A 68 -6.37 -0.82 6.84
CA THR A 68 -6.52 -2.11 6.17
C THR A 68 -7.69 -2.04 5.19
N THR A 69 -7.53 -2.64 4.02
CA THR A 69 -8.60 -2.78 3.04
C THR A 69 -8.74 -4.24 2.63
N TRP A 70 -9.96 -4.63 2.25
CA TRP A 70 -10.28 -5.99 1.83
C TRP A 70 -10.91 -6.01 0.44
N TYR A 71 -10.75 -7.10 -0.23
CA TYR A 71 -11.50 -7.42 -1.43
C TYR A 71 -12.94 -7.84 -1.08
N PHE A 72 -13.81 -7.81 -2.08
CA PHE A 72 -15.21 -8.26 -1.95
C PHE A 72 -15.38 -9.74 -1.51
N ASN A 73 -14.34 -10.56 -1.65
CA ASN A 73 -14.30 -11.94 -1.16
C ASN A 73 -13.77 -12.08 0.29
N GLY A 74 -13.57 -10.96 1.00
CA GLY A 74 -13.12 -10.91 2.39
C GLY A 74 -11.60 -11.06 2.60
N GLN A 75 -10.82 -11.31 1.55
CA GLN A 75 -9.37 -11.38 1.68
C GLN A 75 -8.75 -9.98 1.78
N ILE A 76 -7.67 -9.86 2.56
CA ILE A 76 -6.92 -8.62 2.70
C ILE A 76 -6.40 -8.17 1.33
N LYS A 77 -6.60 -6.90 1.02
CA LYS A 77 -6.12 -6.24 -0.20
C LYS A 77 -4.88 -5.40 0.07
N SER A 78 -4.87 -4.64 1.17
CA SER A 78 -3.71 -3.85 1.56
C SER A 78 -3.69 -3.51 3.04
N GLU A 79 -2.50 -3.41 3.61
CA GLU A 79 -2.21 -2.83 4.91
C GLU A 79 -1.22 -1.68 4.75
N GLN A 80 -1.47 -0.58 5.45
CA GLN A 80 -0.68 0.65 5.38
C GLN A 80 -0.75 1.36 6.73
N ASN A 81 0.35 1.96 7.16
CA ASN A 81 0.36 2.83 8.32
C ASN A 81 0.43 4.29 7.91
N TYR A 82 -0.23 5.14 8.67
CA TYR A 82 -0.26 6.59 8.49
C TYR A 82 0.13 7.28 9.79
N LYS A 83 0.81 8.40 9.64
CA LYS A 83 1.09 9.35 10.72
C LYS A 83 0.84 10.75 10.18
N ASP A 84 0.02 11.53 10.88
CA ASP A 84 -0.34 12.90 10.46
C ASP A 84 -0.77 12.97 8.97
N GLY A 85 -1.59 12.02 8.50
CA GLY A 85 -2.10 11.93 7.13
C GLY A 85 -1.11 11.41 6.09
N LYS A 86 0.12 11.11 6.47
CA LYS A 86 1.16 10.62 5.57
C LYS A 86 1.43 9.15 5.78
N LYS A 87 1.70 8.42 4.70
CA LYS A 87 2.16 7.03 4.80
C LYS A 87 3.49 6.97 5.51
N GLU A 88 3.56 6.09 6.52
CA GLU A 88 4.72 5.88 7.35
C GLU A 88 4.92 4.38 7.60
N GLY A 89 6.16 3.90 7.51
CA GLY A 89 6.48 2.50 7.76
C GLY A 89 6.11 1.55 6.62
N LYS A 90 5.84 0.30 6.95
CA LYS A 90 5.57 -0.79 6.01
C LYS A 90 4.20 -0.61 5.33
N SER A 91 4.16 -0.87 4.03
CA SER A 91 2.93 -1.00 3.25
C SER A 91 2.98 -2.32 2.47
N THR A 92 1.96 -3.16 2.65
CA THR A 92 1.83 -4.44 1.98
C THR A 92 0.56 -4.46 1.13
N LYS A 93 0.64 -5.08 -0.05
CA LYS A 93 -0.50 -5.35 -0.92
C LYS A 93 -0.57 -6.82 -1.26
N TRP A 94 -1.78 -7.35 -1.33
CA TRP A 94 -2.08 -8.73 -1.72
C TRP A 94 -2.95 -8.76 -2.96
N ASN A 95 -2.85 -9.84 -3.72
CA ASN A 95 -3.77 -10.14 -4.80
C ASN A 95 -5.06 -10.79 -4.25
N LYS A 96 -6.06 -10.99 -5.14
CA LYS A 96 -7.36 -11.60 -4.78
C LYS A 96 -7.28 -13.05 -4.31
N ASN A 97 -6.11 -13.70 -4.44
CA ASN A 97 -5.87 -15.07 -3.97
C ASN A 97 -5.14 -15.10 -2.60
N GLY A 98 -4.96 -13.93 -1.96
CA GLY A 98 -4.30 -13.80 -0.66
C GLY A 98 -2.77 -13.85 -0.71
N GLN A 99 -2.16 -13.85 -1.88
CA GLN A 99 -0.71 -13.82 -2.04
C GLN A 99 -0.20 -12.39 -2.06
N ILE A 100 0.97 -12.15 -1.46
CA ILE A 100 1.61 -10.84 -1.49
C ILE A 100 1.95 -10.46 -2.93
N GLU A 101 1.55 -9.26 -3.33
CA GLU A 101 1.88 -8.64 -4.62
C GLU A 101 3.07 -7.70 -4.49
N SER A 102 3.08 -6.89 -3.42
CA SER A 102 4.17 -5.94 -3.17
C SER A 102 4.27 -5.54 -1.70
N GLU A 103 5.49 -5.29 -1.26
CA GLU A 103 5.81 -4.62 0.01
C GLU A 103 6.75 -3.45 -0.24
N GLY A 104 6.63 -2.40 0.56
CA GLY A 104 7.54 -1.26 0.53
C GLY A 104 7.55 -0.50 1.85
N ILE A 105 8.66 0.18 2.12
CA ILE A 105 8.82 1.03 3.30
C ILE A 105 8.63 2.48 2.88
N TYR A 106 7.82 3.21 3.63
CA TYR A 106 7.45 4.60 3.36
C TYR A 106 7.83 5.51 4.52
N LYS A 107 8.20 6.73 4.19
CA LYS A 107 8.40 7.84 5.12
C LYS A 107 7.82 9.10 4.49
N ASP A 108 6.94 9.79 5.19
CA ASP A 108 6.29 11.02 4.71
C ASP A 108 5.68 10.88 3.29
N ASN A 109 4.92 9.81 2.99
CA ASN A 109 4.37 9.45 1.67
C ASN A 109 5.41 9.06 0.62
N ARG A 110 6.70 9.11 0.91
CA ARG A 110 7.78 8.74 -0.02
C ARG A 110 8.22 7.31 0.25
N ILE A 111 8.55 6.58 -0.79
CA ILE A 111 9.22 5.31 -0.59
C ILE A 111 10.65 5.59 -0.11
N ASP A 112 11.00 5.03 1.05
CA ASP A 112 12.30 5.18 1.70
C ASP A 112 12.69 3.85 2.36
N GLY A 113 13.42 3.03 1.65
CA GLY A 113 13.79 1.70 2.05
C GLY A 113 13.58 0.66 0.96
N LYS A 114 13.53 -0.61 1.34
CA LYS A 114 13.38 -1.74 0.42
C LYS A 114 11.93 -1.80 -0.10
N ARG A 115 11.79 -2.09 -1.39
CA ARG A 115 10.56 -2.49 -2.05
C ARG A 115 10.76 -3.84 -2.71
N THR A 116 9.86 -4.77 -2.44
CA THR A 116 9.83 -6.10 -3.08
C THR A 116 8.50 -6.30 -3.78
N THR A 117 8.51 -6.91 -4.95
CA THR A 117 7.31 -7.35 -5.65
C THR A 117 7.39 -8.83 -5.94
N TRP A 118 6.24 -9.49 -6.04
CA TRP A 118 6.14 -10.93 -6.30
C TRP A 118 5.30 -11.21 -7.53
N TYR A 119 5.55 -12.33 -8.14
CA TYR A 119 4.65 -12.95 -9.09
C TYR A 119 3.45 -13.57 -8.35
N SER A 120 2.37 -13.83 -9.09
CA SER A 120 1.19 -14.54 -8.57
C SER A 120 1.46 -16.00 -8.16
N THR A 121 2.67 -16.50 -8.41
CA THR A 121 3.16 -17.81 -7.94
C THR A 121 3.83 -17.74 -6.56
N GLY A 122 3.99 -16.52 -5.98
CA GLY A 122 4.70 -16.27 -4.73
C GLY A 122 6.22 -16.09 -4.88
N GLN A 123 6.77 -16.26 -6.06
CA GLN A 123 8.18 -16.03 -6.32
C GLN A 123 8.50 -14.54 -6.41
N ILE A 124 9.68 -14.13 -5.94
CA ILE A 124 10.13 -12.73 -6.05
C ILE A 124 10.24 -12.35 -7.52
N LYS A 125 9.62 -11.22 -7.87
CA LYS A 125 9.68 -10.59 -9.19
C LYS A 125 10.74 -9.50 -9.25
N SER A 126 10.80 -8.63 -8.24
CA SER A 126 11.82 -7.58 -8.16
C SER A 126 12.12 -7.16 -6.73
N GLU A 127 13.35 -6.71 -6.52
CA GLU A 127 13.79 -6.01 -5.31
C GLU A 127 14.47 -4.71 -5.70
N GLU A 128 14.13 -3.65 -5.02
CA GLU A 128 14.66 -2.30 -5.24
C GLU A 128 14.86 -1.61 -3.89
N THR A 129 15.85 -0.77 -3.78
CA THR A 129 16.04 0.10 -2.61
C THR A 129 15.86 1.56 -3.01
N TYR A 130 15.25 2.32 -2.12
CA TYR A 130 14.95 3.73 -2.32
C TYR A 130 15.42 4.56 -1.14
N LYS A 131 15.81 5.79 -1.44
CA LYS A 131 16.04 6.87 -0.48
C LYS A 131 15.31 8.12 -0.96
N ASP A 132 14.38 8.64 -0.17
CA ASP A 132 13.56 9.81 -0.53
C ASP A 132 12.95 9.72 -1.94
N ASN A 133 12.27 8.61 -2.28
CA ASN A 133 11.68 8.33 -3.60
C ASN A 133 12.69 8.15 -4.75
N LYS A 134 13.99 8.18 -4.50
CA LYS A 134 15.02 7.94 -5.51
C LYS A 134 15.62 6.55 -5.33
N ARG A 135 15.83 5.82 -6.43
CA ARG A 135 16.54 4.53 -6.35
C ARG A 135 17.94 4.75 -5.78
N GLU A 136 18.31 3.86 -4.85
CA GLU A 136 19.61 3.87 -4.19
C GLU A 136 20.11 2.43 -4.01
N GLY A 137 21.34 2.16 -4.41
CA GLY A 137 21.92 0.82 -4.33
C GLY A 137 21.38 -0.14 -5.39
N ARG A 138 21.36 -1.41 -5.04
CA ARG A 138 21.04 -2.53 -5.94
C ARG A 138 19.54 -2.54 -6.29
N ARG A 139 19.24 -2.78 -7.57
CA ARG A 139 17.95 -3.18 -8.12
C ARG A 139 18.11 -4.49 -8.85
N ALA A 140 17.27 -5.47 -8.57
CA ALA A 140 17.26 -6.74 -9.27
C ALA A 140 15.85 -7.15 -9.67
N ARG A 141 15.75 -7.89 -10.77
CA ARG A 141 14.52 -8.53 -11.24
C ARG A 141 14.81 -9.96 -11.64
N TRP A 142 13.83 -10.81 -11.42
CA TRP A 142 13.90 -12.24 -11.75
C TRP A 142 12.82 -12.61 -12.76
N TYR A 143 13.12 -13.58 -13.58
CA TYR A 143 12.13 -14.29 -14.37
C TYR A 143 11.27 -15.19 -13.49
N LEU A 144 10.12 -15.64 -14.03
CA LEU A 144 9.21 -16.54 -13.32
C LEU A 144 9.87 -17.92 -13.00
N ASN A 145 10.89 -18.33 -13.73
CA ASN A 145 11.68 -19.53 -13.43
C ASN A 145 12.72 -19.35 -12.30
N GLY A 146 12.71 -18.19 -11.63
CA GLY A 146 13.61 -17.85 -10.52
C GLY A 146 15.00 -17.36 -10.92
N GLN A 147 15.35 -17.43 -12.22
CA GLN A 147 16.63 -16.89 -12.68
C GLN A 147 16.60 -15.38 -12.78
N ILE A 148 17.76 -14.75 -12.54
CA ILE A 148 17.88 -13.30 -12.63
C ILE A 148 17.66 -12.83 -14.07
N ASP A 149 16.89 -11.76 -14.24
CA ASP A 149 16.63 -11.08 -15.51
C ASP A 149 17.61 -9.93 -15.71
N TYR A 150 17.69 -9.06 -14.68
CA TYR A 150 18.69 -8.01 -14.65
C TYR A 150 19.09 -7.61 -13.24
N GLU A 151 20.26 -7.01 -13.14
CA GLU A 151 20.77 -6.32 -11.98
C GLU A 151 21.34 -4.96 -12.36
N GLU A 152 21.02 -3.95 -11.60
CA GLU A 152 21.43 -2.57 -11.80
C GLU A 152 21.83 -1.94 -10.47
N ASN A 153 22.74 -0.99 -10.50
CA ASN A 153 23.09 -0.20 -9.32
C ASN A 153 22.77 1.27 -9.53
N TYR A 154 22.24 1.89 -8.51
CA TYR A 154 21.78 3.27 -8.52
C TYR A 154 22.41 4.09 -7.40
N LYS A 155 22.66 5.36 -7.68
CA LYS A 155 23.05 6.37 -6.71
C LYS A 155 22.24 7.63 -6.95
N LYS A 156 21.51 8.10 -5.94
CA LYS A 156 20.64 9.30 -6.02
C LYS A 156 19.69 9.25 -7.24
N GLY A 157 19.16 8.08 -7.60
CA GLY A 157 18.22 7.89 -8.71
C GLY A 157 18.84 7.73 -10.09
N LYS A 158 20.17 7.79 -10.23
CA LYS A 158 20.90 7.59 -11.49
C LYS A 158 21.60 6.24 -11.48
N LEU A 159 21.72 5.59 -12.64
CA LEU A 159 22.59 4.43 -12.80
C LEU A 159 24.03 4.77 -12.41
N ASP A 160 24.62 4.03 -11.49
CA ASP A 160 25.99 4.23 -11.01
C ASP A 160 26.56 2.88 -10.60
N GLY A 161 27.45 2.34 -11.41
CA GLY A 161 28.02 1.02 -11.27
C GLY A 161 27.61 0.07 -12.37
N LYS A 162 27.73 -1.21 -12.10
CA LYS A 162 27.49 -2.30 -13.05
C LYS A 162 26.00 -2.48 -13.31
N ARG A 163 25.66 -2.74 -14.57
CA ARG A 163 24.35 -3.15 -15.05
C ARG A 163 24.52 -4.43 -15.88
N VAL A 164 23.78 -5.47 -15.52
CA VAL A 164 23.86 -6.77 -16.21
C VAL A 164 22.47 -7.23 -16.56
N PHE A 165 22.31 -7.78 -17.75
CA PHE A 165 21.13 -8.50 -18.19
C PHE A 165 21.46 -9.95 -18.45
N TRP A 166 20.52 -10.83 -18.11
CA TRP A 166 20.63 -12.26 -18.36
C TRP A 166 19.50 -12.76 -19.26
N LYS A 167 19.78 -13.82 -19.99
CA LYS A 167 18.77 -14.61 -20.68
C LYS A 167 18.07 -15.53 -19.67
N ARG A 168 16.89 -16.05 -20.06
CA ARG A 168 16.13 -17.01 -19.24
C ARG A 168 16.87 -18.31 -18.94
N ASN A 169 17.93 -18.65 -19.67
CA ASN A 169 18.79 -19.79 -19.43
C ASN A 169 19.99 -19.48 -18.51
N GLY A 170 20.04 -18.29 -17.90
CA GLY A 170 21.09 -17.86 -16.98
C GLY A 170 22.37 -17.31 -17.64
N GLN A 171 22.47 -17.33 -18.96
CA GLN A 171 23.61 -16.74 -19.65
C GLN A 171 23.52 -15.21 -19.66
N ILE A 172 24.66 -14.52 -19.51
CA ILE A 172 24.73 -13.07 -19.63
C ILE A 172 24.34 -12.68 -21.06
N LYS A 173 23.43 -11.72 -21.17
CA LYS A 173 22.99 -11.11 -22.43
C LYS A 173 23.78 -9.85 -22.75
N SER A 174 24.01 -9.01 -21.74
CA SER A 174 24.81 -7.79 -21.85
C SER A 174 25.28 -7.33 -20.47
N GLU A 175 26.40 -6.64 -20.46
CA GLU A 175 27.01 -6.06 -19.30
C GLU A 175 27.54 -4.66 -19.66
N ASP A 176 27.21 -3.66 -18.86
CA ASP A 176 27.62 -2.27 -19.03
C ASP A 176 28.00 -1.67 -17.68
N ASN A 177 28.84 -0.65 -17.69
CA ASN A 177 29.14 0.16 -16.53
C ASN A 177 28.63 1.58 -16.70
N TYR A 178 28.17 2.16 -15.61
CA TYR A 178 27.60 3.52 -15.59
C TYR A 178 28.20 4.35 -14.48
N LYS A 179 28.32 5.66 -14.77
CA LYS A 179 28.66 6.70 -13.79
C LYS A 179 27.72 7.88 -13.96
N ASP A 180 27.03 8.27 -12.88
CA ASP A 180 26.07 9.38 -12.88
C ASP A 180 25.02 9.31 -14.02
N GLY A 181 24.61 8.08 -14.40
CA GLY A 181 23.62 7.83 -15.45
C GLY A 181 24.20 7.74 -16.87
N LYS A 182 25.50 7.93 -17.06
CA LYS A 182 26.17 7.81 -18.36
C LYS A 182 26.92 6.49 -18.44
N LYS A 183 26.84 5.80 -19.58
CA LYS A 183 27.64 4.60 -19.86
C LYS A 183 29.12 5.00 -20.01
N ILE A 184 30.01 4.20 -19.39
CA ILE A 184 31.46 4.35 -19.43
C ILE A 184 32.12 3.11 -19.96
#